data_c23e63ff595f02cac252a3ac00bcd28c
#
_entry.id   c23e63ff595f02cac252a3ac00bcd28c
#
_cell.length_a   1.000
_cell.length_b   1.000
_cell.length_c   1.000
_cell.angle_alpha   90.00
_cell.angle_beta   90.00
_cell.angle_gamma   90.00
#
_symmetry.space_group_name_H-M   'P 1'
#
loop_
_entity.id
_entity.type
_entity.pdbx_description
1 polymer ?
#
loop_
_entity_poly.entity_id
_entity_poly.type
_entity_poly.pdbx_seq_one_letter_code
_entity_poly.pdbx_strand_id
1 'polypeptide(L)'
;ELERLAHTAGAQCVARLSQRLIKPYPKSFIGSGKVEELCGLVHRMDADVVIFDDDLTPSQQSYLEKAVGEPVKIIDRTALILDIFGLHAQTREGRLQVQLAQLQYLLPRLRGMWSHLAKEQTRGGIGSRFGQGESQLEVDRRLIRNKIAALRRELKQVEQRRDVQSKSRIESPAFRVALAGYTNAGKSTL
;
A
#
# COMPACT_ATOMS: atom_id res chain seq x y z
N GLU A 1 8.01 13.54 10.21
CA GLU A 1 8.19 12.09 10.12
C GLU A 1 7.79 11.58 8.73
N LEU A 2 6.58 11.88 8.25
CA LEU A 2 6.08 11.47 6.93
C LEU A 2 7.02 11.89 5.78
N GLU A 3 7.55 13.09 5.81
CA GLU A 3 8.51 13.59 4.80
C GLU A 3 9.78 12.73 4.72
N ARG A 4 10.29 12.25 5.85
CA ARG A 4 11.45 11.35 5.87
C ARG A 4 11.11 10.00 5.22
N LEU A 5 9.90 9.50 5.46
CA LEU A 5 9.41 8.28 4.79
C LEU A 5 9.27 8.50 3.28
N ALA A 6 8.68 9.62 2.85
CA ALA A 6 8.56 9.96 1.45
C ALA A 6 9.94 10.05 0.76
N HIS A 7 10.91 10.70 1.41
CA HIS A 7 12.28 10.76 0.90
C HIS A 7 12.94 9.38 0.82
N THR A 8 12.71 8.50 1.80
CA THR A 8 13.20 7.11 1.77
C THR A 8 12.61 6.32 0.60
N ALA A 9 11.38 6.62 0.20
CA ALA A 9 10.74 6.05 -0.98
C ALA A 9 11.19 6.72 -2.31
N GLY A 10 12.10 7.70 -2.26
CA GLY A 10 12.59 8.42 -3.43
C GLY A 10 11.71 9.58 -3.88
N ALA A 11 10.71 9.99 -3.09
CA ALA A 11 9.86 11.13 -3.39
C ALA A 11 10.41 12.44 -2.80
N GLN A 12 10.18 13.56 -3.50
CA GLN A 12 10.51 14.89 -3.03
C GLN A 12 9.25 15.58 -2.49
N CYS A 13 9.32 16.10 -1.27
CA CYS A 13 8.23 16.87 -0.68
C CYS A 13 8.22 18.30 -1.24
N VAL A 14 7.25 18.62 -2.10
CA VAL A 14 7.10 19.95 -2.74
C VAL A 14 6.16 20.88 -1.96
N ALA A 15 5.24 20.33 -1.16
CA ALA A 15 4.32 21.11 -0.32
C ALA A 15 3.81 20.30 0.86
N ARG A 16 3.27 20.99 1.86
CA ARG A 16 2.64 20.38 3.04
C ARG A 16 1.29 21.02 3.30
N LEU A 17 0.34 20.18 3.64
CA LEU A 17 -1.01 20.59 4.02
C LEU A 17 -1.35 19.94 5.36
N SER A 18 -1.86 20.71 6.30
CA SER A 18 -2.27 20.20 7.59
C SER A 18 -3.67 20.69 7.96
N GLN A 19 -4.40 19.84 8.68
CA GLN A 19 -5.70 20.17 9.23
C GLN A 19 -5.83 19.56 10.62
N ARG A 20 -6.29 20.35 11.59
CA ARG A 20 -6.66 19.82 12.89
C ARG A 20 -8.08 19.28 12.80
N LEU A 21 -8.24 17.99 13.03
CA LEU A 21 -9.52 17.28 12.98
C LEU A 21 -9.84 16.70 14.37
N ILE A 22 -11.09 16.80 14.80
CA ILE A 22 -11.60 16.06 15.96
C ILE A 22 -11.93 14.62 15.54
N LYS A 23 -12.51 14.46 14.34
CA LYS A 23 -12.78 13.17 13.70
C LYS A 23 -12.58 13.30 12.20
N PRO A 24 -12.05 12.28 11.52
CA PRO A 24 -11.98 12.25 10.07
C PRO A 24 -13.38 12.34 9.44
N TYR A 25 -13.49 13.04 8.32
CA TYR A 25 -14.73 13.06 7.54
C TYR A 25 -14.94 11.70 6.86
N PRO A 26 -16.15 11.12 6.95
CA PRO A 26 -16.40 9.78 6.39
C PRO A 26 -16.13 9.67 4.89
N LYS A 27 -16.40 10.75 4.13
CA LYS A 27 -16.29 10.76 2.68
C LYS A 27 -14.89 11.09 2.17
N SER A 28 -14.21 12.04 2.78
CA SER A 28 -13.01 12.68 2.24
C SER A 28 -11.81 12.66 3.19
N PHE A 29 -11.95 12.11 4.39
CA PHE A 29 -10.98 12.21 5.49
C PHE A 29 -10.81 13.65 6.00
N ILE A 30 -10.56 14.62 5.11
CA ILE A 30 -10.43 16.07 5.38
C ILE A 30 -11.70 16.83 4.99
N GLY A 31 -11.90 18.04 5.51
CA GLY A 31 -13.06 18.88 5.18
C GLY A 31 -13.11 19.30 3.71
N SER A 32 -14.30 19.62 3.19
CA SER A 32 -14.50 19.98 1.77
C SER A 32 -13.65 21.16 1.32
N GLY A 33 -13.60 22.26 2.09
CA GLY A 33 -12.72 23.40 1.78
C GLY A 33 -11.24 23.02 1.77
N LYS A 34 -10.83 22.01 2.60
CA LYS A 34 -9.46 21.51 2.60
C LYS A 34 -9.19 20.63 1.38
N VAL A 35 -10.20 19.93 0.84
CA VAL A 35 -10.08 19.21 -0.45
C VAL A 35 -9.86 20.22 -1.58
N GLU A 36 -10.59 21.33 -1.62
CA GLU A 36 -10.40 22.38 -2.63
C GLU A 36 -9.00 23.00 -2.55
N GLU A 37 -8.52 23.30 -1.34
CA GLU A 37 -7.16 23.79 -1.11
C GLU A 37 -6.10 22.77 -1.58
N LEU A 38 -6.32 21.48 -1.30
CA LEU A 38 -5.47 20.38 -1.77
C LEU A 38 -5.42 20.34 -3.30
N CYS A 39 -6.57 20.38 -3.98
CA CYS A 39 -6.63 20.39 -5.44
C CYS A 39 -5.87 21.60 -6.03
N GLY A 40 -6.08 22.78 -5.47
CA GLY A 40 -5.37 23.99 -5.90
C GLY A 40 -3.85 23.91 -5.66
N LEU A 41 -3.43 23.27 -4.56
CA LEU A 41 -2.01 23.10 -4.23
C LEU A 41 -1.35 22.09 -5.18
N VAL A 42 -1.99 20.97 -5.45
CA VAL A 42 -1.52 19.93 -6.38
C VAL A 42 -1.28 20.51 -7.78
N HIS A 43 -2.24 21.29 -8.30
CA HIS A 43 -2.10 21.93 -9.61
C HIS A 43 -0.98 22.99 -9.65
N ARG A 44 -0.84 23.81 -8.59
CA ARG A 44 0.22 24.84 -8.53
C ARG A 44 1.62 24.26 -8.44
N MET A 45 1.76 23.13 -7.75
CA MET A 45 3.06 22.52 -7.48
C MET A 45 3.40 21.40 -8.48
N ASP A 46 2.50 21.11 -9.43
CA ASP A 46 2.61 20.00 -10.39
C ASP A 46 3.00 18.69 -9.70
N ALA A 47 2.24 18.35 -8.65
CA ALA A 47 2.56 17.22 -7.81
C ALA A 47 2.03 15.90 -8.41
N ASP A 48 2.88 14.87 -8.48
CA ASP A 48 2.52 13.54 -8.99
C ASP A 48 1.77 12.69 -7.97
N VAL A 49 2.00 12.94 -6.68
CA VAL A 49 1.46 12.13 -5.58
C VAL A 49 1.08 12.97 -4.37
N VAL A 50 -0.02 12.61 -3.73
CA VAL A 50 -0.44 13.13 -2.42
C VAL A 50 -0.37 12.00 -1.40
N ILE A 51 0.32 12.25 -0.30
CA ILE A 51 0.52 11.26 0.77
C ILE A 51 -0.20 11.75 2.03
N PHE A 52 -1.13 10.93 2.54
CA PHE A 52 -1.79 11.15 3.82
C PHE A 52 -1.01 10.45 4.94
N ASP A 53 -0.84 11.15 6.08
CA ASP A 53 -0.12 10.60 7.25
C ASP A 53 -0.96 9.60 8.07
N ASP A 54 -2.24 9.47 7.75
CA ASP A 54 -3.18 8.52 8.35
C ASP A 54 -3.72 7.56 7.30
N ASP A 55 -4.28 6.42 7.77
CA ASP A 55 -4.88 5.41 6.91
C ASP A 55 -6.17 5.94 6.26
N LEU A 56 -6.29 5.78 4.96
CA LEU A 56 -7.50 6.08 4.20
C LEU A 56 -8.34 4.81 4.00
N THR A 57 -9.64 4.95 4.15
CA THR A 57 -10.55 3.91 3.67
C THR A 57 -10.54 3.88 2.13
N PRO A 58 -10.86 2.74 1.48
CA PRO A 58 -10.93 2.66 0.03
C PRO A 58 -11.89 3.68 -0.60
N SER A 59 -12.98 4.02 0.08
CA SER A 59 -13.95 5.01 -0.36
C SER A 59 -13.42 6.45 -0.27
N GLN A 60 -12.68 6.78 0.80
CA GLN A 60 -12.03 8.09 0.94
C GLN A 60 -10.96 8.28 -0.12
N GLN A 61 -10.10 7.29 -0.31
CA GLN A 61 -9.08 7.33 -1.35
C GLN A 61 -9.69 7.55 -2.73
N SER A 62 -10.69 6.75 -3.12
CA SER A 62 -11.39 6.90 -4.41
C SER A 62 -12.09 8.25 -4.58
N TYR A 63 -12.62 8.83 -3.49
CA TYR A 63 -13.19 10.17 -3.53
C TYR A 63 -12.12 11.24 -3.78
N LEU A 64 -11.00 11.17 -3.07
CA LEU A 64 -9.89 12.10 -3.20
C LEU A 64 -9.23 12.02 -4.59
N GLU A 65 -9.02 10.81 -5.13
CA GLU A 65 -8.52 10.58 -6.49
C GLU A 65 -9.41 11.27 -7.54
N LYS A 66 -10.73 11.15 -7.38
CA LYS A 66 -11.69 11.83 -8.26
C LYS A 66 -11.70 13.35 -8.11
N ALA A 67 -11.48 13.85 -6.90
CA ALA A 67 -11.48 15.28 -6.61
C ALA A 67 -10.22 15.97 -7.15
N VAL A 68 -9.06 15.35 -6.97
CA VAL A 68 -7.77 15.86 -7.43
C VAL A 68 -7.60 15.69 -8.94
N GLY A 69 -8.11 14.58 -9.50
CA GLY A 69 -8.02 14.26 -10.93
C GLY A 69 -6.74 13.50 -11.31
N GLU A 70 -6.75 12.94 -12.52
CA GLU A 70 -5.60 12.26 -13.09
C GLU A 70 -4.56 13.27 -13.61
N PRO A 71 -3.25 12.93 -13.59
CA PRO A 71 -2.66 11.62 -13.25
C PRO A 71 -2.23 11.45 -11.78
N VAL A 72 -2.66 12.32 -10.88
CA VAL A 72 -2.19 12.40 -9.50
C VAL A 72 -2.64 11.19 -8.67
N LYS A 73 -1.69 10.57 -7.99
CA LYS A 73 -1.97 9.42 -7.12
C LYS A 73 -2.22 9.86 -5.68
N ILE A 74 -3.21 9.24 -5.04
CA ILE A 74 -3.47 9.39 -3.60
C ILE A 74 -3.04 8.12 -2.89
N ILE A 75 -2.11 8.23 -1.97
CA ILE A 75 -1.66 7.13 -1.12
C ILE A 75 -1.73 7.52 0.35
N ASP A 76 -1.82 6.54 1.20
CA ASP A 76 -1.76 6.73 2.65
C ASP A 76 -0.40 6.27 3.22
N ARG A 77 -0.21 6.49 4.52
CA ARG A 77 1.02 6.10 5.22
C ARG A 77 1.31 4.60 5.10
N THR A 78 0.27 3.76 5.17
CA THR A 78 0.42 2.30 5.03
C THR A 78 0.92 1.91 3.65
N ALA A 79 0.38 2.48 2.57
CA ALA A 79 0.88 2.25 1.21
C ALA A 79 2.35 2.66 1.07
N LEU A 80 2.71 3.86 1.56
CA LEU A 80 4.08 4.36 1.52
C LEU A 80 5.06 3.42 2.24
N ILE A 81 4.70 2.94 3.44
CA ILE A 81 5.53 2.00 4.21
C ILE A 81 5.68 0.67 3.47
N LEU A 82 4.62 0.16 2.86
CA LEU A 82 4.66 -1.07 2.08
C LEU A 82 5.56 -0.93 0.85
N ASP A 83 5.59 0.22 0.20
CA ASP A 83 6.48 0.50 -0.93
C ASP A 83 7.94 0.57 -0.47
N ILE A 84 8.23 1.25 0.65
CA ILE A 84 9.56 1.29 1.25
C ILE A 84 10.05 -0.14 1.58
N PHE A 85 9.21 -0.95 2.20
CA PHE A 85 9.56 -2.35 2.48
C PHE A 85 9.76 -3.16 1.20
N GLY A 86 8.99 -2.89 0.15
CA GLY A 86 9.16 -3.52 -1.16
C GLY A 86 10.53 -3.24 -1.76
N LEU A 87 11.00 -1.99 -1.66
CA LEU A 87 12.31 -1.57 -2.14
C LEU A 87 13.48 -2.19 -1.34
N HIS A 88 13.31 -2.41 -0.03
CA HIS A 88 14.38 -2.83 0.88
C HIS A 88 14.36 -4.32 1.23
N ALA A 89 13.35 -5.08 0.82
CA ALA A 89 13.23 -6.50 1.12
C ALA A 89 14.30 -7.33 0.37
N GLN A 90 15.36 -7.71 1.04
CA GLN A 90 16.46 -8.48 0.46
C GLN A 90 16.24 -10.00 0.56
N THR A 91 15.59 -10.47 1.63
CA THR A 91 15.36 -11.90 1.83
C THR A 91 14.13 -12.39 1.04
N ARG A 92 14.14 -13.68 0.66
CA ARG A 92 12.97 -14.31 0.00
C ARG A 92 11.73 -14.21 0.88
N GLU A 93 11.86 -14.49 2.17
CA GLU A 93 10.75 -14.41 3.12
C GLU A 93 10.21 -12.98 3.24
N GLY A 94 11.10 -11.99 3.42
CA GLY A 94 10.71 -10.58 3.49
C GLY A 94 9.98 -10.13 2.24
N ARG A 95 10.44 -10.51 1.04
CA ARG A 95 9.74 -10.21 -0.22
C ARG A 95 8.36 -10.84 -0.29
N LEU A 96 8.21 -12.10 0.13
CA LEU A 96 6.89 -12.76 0.16
C LEU A 96 5.94 -12.09 1.16
N GLN A 97 6.42 -11.70 2.33
CA GLN A 97 5.63 -10.99 3.35
C GLN A 97 5.16 -9.63 2.85
N VAL A 98 6.06 -8.83 2.27
CA VAL A 98 5.71 -7.51 1.72
C VAL A 98 4.72 -7.65 0.57
N GLN A 99 4.95 -8.58 -0.36
CA GLN A 99 4.05 -8.82 -1.48
C GLN A 99 2.66 -9.27 -1.00
N LEU A 100 2.59 -10.11 0.03
CA LEU A 100 1.32 -10.50 0.65
C LEU A 100 0.60 -9.29 1.24
N ALA A 101 1.29 -8.44 2.00
CA ALA A 101 0.73 -7.24 2.61
C ALA A 101 0.24 -6.24 1.55
N GLN A 102 1.01 -6.00 0.49
CA GLN A 102 0.63 -5.14 -0.64
C GLN A 102 -0.66 -5.64 -1.33
N LEU A 103 -0.77 -6.95 -1.60
CA LEU A 103 -1.97 -7.50 -2.22
C LEU A 103 -3.20 -7.45 -1.28
N GLN A 104 -3.01 -7.63 0.01
CA GLN A 104 -4.09 -7.48 1.01
C GLN A 104 -4.56 -6.03 1.13
N TYR A 105 -3.65 -5.07 1.06
CA TYR A 105 -3.97 -3.64 1.02
C TYR A 105 -4.69 -3.25 -0.28
N LEU A 106 -4.26 -3.78 -1.42
CA LEU A 106 -4.82 -3.48 -2.74
C LEU A 106 -6.22 -4.07 -2.93
N LEU A 107 -6.48 -5.28 -2.45
CA LEU A 107 -7.71 -6.05 -2.72
C LEU A 107 -9.01 -5.26 -2.45
N PRO A 108 -9.21 -4.56 -1.33
CA PRO A 108 -10.40 -3.75 -1.09
C PRO A 108 -10.46 -2.48 -1.94
N ARG A 109 -9.33 -2.00 -2.46
CA ARG A 109 -9.17 -0.76 -3.24
C ARG A 109 -9.39 -0.94 -4.76
N LEU A 110 -9.40 -2.16 -5.25
CA LEU A 110 -9.62 -2.48 -6.67
C LEU A 110 -10.89 -1.86 -7.25
N ARG A 111 -11.96 -1.75 -6.46
CA ARG A 111 -13.24 -1.19 -6.90
C ARG A 111 -13.14 0.28 -7.33
N GLY A 112 -12.29 1.06 -6.67
CA GLY A 112 -12.04 2.47 -7.02
C GLY A 112 -11.23 2.62 -8.31
N MET A 113 -10.18 1.83 -8.46
CA MET A 113 -9.29 1.85 -9.62
C MET A 113 -10.00 1.49 -10.94
N TRP A 114 -10.96 0.55 -10.90
CA TRP A 114 -11.70 0.12 -12.10
C TRP A 114 -12.69 1.14 -12.63
N SER A 115 -13.21 2.03 -11.81
CA SER A 115 -14.10 3.10 -12.26
C SER A 115 -13.41 4.10 -13.22
N HIS A 116 -12.10 4.23 -13.10
CA HIS A 116 -11.28 5.05 -14.00
C HIS A 116 -11.01 4.34 -15.32
N LEU A 117 -10.56 3.08 -15.30
CA LEU A 117 -10.28 2.28 -16.50
C LEU A 117 -11.53 2.02 -17.36
N ALA A 118 -12.70 1.81 -16.75
CA ALA A 118 -13.95 1.66 -17.47
C ALA A 118 -14.36 2.92 -18.23
N LYS A 119 -14.05 4.12 -17.72
CA LYS A 119 -14.30 5.39 -18.41
C LYS A 119 -13.40 5.61 -19.63
N GLU A 120 -12.16 5.19 -19.57
CA GLU A 120 -11.21 5.31 -20.68
C GLU A 120 -11.60 4.41 -21.86
N GLN A 121 -12.07 3.19 -21.59
CA GLN A 121 -12.55 2.27 -22.63
C GLN A 121 -13.90 2.66 -23.25
N THR A 122 -14.71 3.49 -22.56
CA THR A 122 -16.04 3.90 -23.07
C THR A 122 -15.96 5.04 -24.10
N ARG A 123 -14.80 5.62 -24.37
CA ARG A 123 -14.58 6.62 -25.42
C ARG A 123 -14.61 6.07 -26.85
N GLY A 124 -14.71 4.76 -27.01
CA GLY A 124 -14.75 4.06 -28.30
C GLY A 124 -15.95 3.14 -28.47
N GLY A 125 -17.16 3.67 -28.75
CA GLY A 125 -18.25 2.91 -29.37
C GLY A 125 -19.40 2.47 -28.48
N ILE A 126 -20.60 2.84 -28.95
CA ILE A 126 -21.93 2.46 -28.50
C ILE A 126 -22.09 0.94 -28.57
N GLY A 127 -22.45 0.30 -27.47
CA GLY A 127 -23.02 -1.01 -27.49
C GLY A 127 -22.50 -1.99 -26.43
N SER A 128 -23.36 -2.38 -25.51
CA SER A 128 -23.32 -3.65 -24.76
C SER A 128 -22.11 -3.90 -23.86
N ARG A 129 -21.91 -3.10 -22.80
CA ARG A 129 -20.78 -3.35 -21.88
C ARG A 129 -21.08 -3.19 -20.39
N PHE A 130 -22.34 -3.15 -19.99
CA PHE A 130 -22.69 -3.14 -18.56
C PHE A 130 -22.34 -4.44 -17.83
N GLY A 131 -22.19 -5.58 -18.54
CA GLY A 131 -21.80 -6.85 -17.94
C GLY A 131 -20.31 -7.16 -17.97
N GLN A 132 -19.51 -6.57 -18.87
CA GLN A 132 -18.09 -6.89 -19.01
C GLN A 132 -17.19 -6.23 -17.93
N GLY A 133 -17.52 -4.99 -17.48
CA GLY A 133 -16.74 -4.31 -16.47
C GLY A 133 -16.84 -4.94 -15.08
N GLU A 134 -18.03 -5.39 -14.69
CA GLU A 134 -18.21 -6.13 -13.42
C GLU A 134 -17.58 -7.52 -13.50
N SER A 135 -17.71 -8.21 -14.61
CA SER A 135 -17.08 -9.51 -14.85
C SER A 135 -15.55 -9.41 -14.77
N GLN A 136 -14.94 -8.39 -15.34
CA GLN A 136 -13.49 -8.19 -15.32
C GLN A 136 -12.98 -7.88 -13.89
N LEU A 137 -13.67 -7.02 -13.16
CA LEU A 137 -13.34 -6.73 -11.75
C LEU A 137 -13.40 -7.99 -10.88
N GLU A 138 -14.39 -8.85 -11.12
CA GLU A 138 -14.55 -10.11 -10.39
C GLU A 138 -13.42 -11.10 -10.73
N VAL A 139 -13.02 -11.15 -12.00
CA VAL A 139 -11.87 -11.94 -12.46
C VAL A 139 -10.58 -11.47 -11.77
N ASP A 140 -10.32 -10.16 -11.74
CA ASP A 140 -9.12 -9.62 -11.12
C ASP A 140 -9.10 -9.83 -9.60
N ARG A 141 -10.24 -9.65 -8.93
CA ARG A 141 -10.37 -9.99 -7.51
C ARG A 141 -10.06 -11.45 -7.24
N ARG A 142 -10.53 -12.35 -8.09
CA ARG A 142 -10.26 -13.78 -7.99
C ARG A 142 -8.78 -14.08 -8.18
N LEU A 143 -8.15 -13.45 -9.18
CA LEU A 143 -6.70 -13.59 -9.43
C LEU A 143 -5.88 -13.12 -8.22
N ILE A 144 -6.20 -11.97 -7.64
CA ILE A 144 -5.50 -11.46 -6.46
C ILE A 144 -5.74 -12.36 -5.24
N ARG A 145 -6.97 -12.84 -5.01
CA ARG A 145 -7.24 -13.81 -3.92
C ARG A 145 -6.44 -15.10 -4.09
N ASN A 146 -6.35 -15.61 -5.31
CA ASN A 146 -5.56 -16.81 -5.61
C ASN A 146 -4.07 -16.56 -5.35
N LYS A 147 -3.56 -15.39 -5.73
CA LYS A 147 -2.17 -15.00 -5.47
C LYS A 147 -1.87 -14.85 -3.97
N ILE A 148 -2.80 -14.25 -3.20
CA ILE A 148 -2.72 -14.19 -1.74
C ILE A 148 -2.67 -15.59 -1.13
N ALA A 149 -3.53 -16.51 -1.59
CA ALA A 149 -3.54 -17.89 -1.10
C ALA A 149 -2.26 -18.66 -1.45
N ALA A 150 -1.68 -18.43 -2.62
CA ALA A 150 -0.40 -18.99 -3.03
C ALA A 150 0.75 -18.48 -2.14
N LEU A 151 0.86 -17.16 -1.94
CA LEU A 151 1.88 -16.56 -1.09
C LEU A 151 1.80 -17.03 0.36
N ARG A 152 0.60 -17.19 0.92
CA ARG A 152 0.43 -17.75 2.27
C ARG A 152 0.94 -19.19 2.35
N ARG A 153 0.73 -20.01 1.33
CA ARG A 153 1.26 -21.37 1.27
C ARG A 153 2.79 -21.39 1.20
N GLU A 154 3.38 -20.50 0.38
CA GLU A 154 4.83 -20.39 0.29
C GLU A 154 5.46 -19.94 1.62
N LEU A 155 4.88 -18.93 2.29
CA LEU A 155 5.35 -18.48 3.60
C LEU A 155 5.29 -19.61 4.62
N LYS A 156 4.21 -20.38 4.66
CA LYS A 156 4.09 -21.55 5.54
C LYS A 156 5.19 -22.60 5.28
N GLN A 157 5.55 -22.83 4.02
CA GLN A 157 6.67 -23.73 3.67
C GLN A 157 8.02 -23.18 4.14
N VAL A 158 8.24 -21.86 4.05
CA VAL A 158 9.46 -21.23 4.57
C VAL A 158 9.55 -21.38 6.09
N GLU A 159 8.45 -21.14 6.80
CA GLU A 159 8.34 -21.31 8.24
C GLU A 159 8.63 -22.77 8.66
N GLN A 160 8.02 -23.74 8.01
CA GLN A 160 8.27 -25.17 8.28
C GLN A 160 9.75 -25.56 8.08
N ARG A 161 10.40 -25.03 7.03
CA ARG A 161 11.84 -25.27 6.79
C ARG A 161 12.70 -24.66 7.89
N ARG A 162 12.34 -23.47 8.38
CA ARG A 162 13.01 -22.84 9.54
C ARG A 162 12.86 -23.66 10.80
N ASP A 163 11.68 -24.21 11.06
CA ASP A 163 11.42 -25.05 12.23
C ASP A 163 12.28 -26.32 12.20
N VAL A 164 12.39 -26.97 11.03
CA VAL A 164 13.28 -28.14 10.87
C VAL A 164 14.75 -27.76 11.11
N GLN A 165 15.22 -26.66 10.53
CA GLN A 165 16.59 -26.17 10.74
C GLN A 165 16.83 -25.74 12.20
N SER A 166 15.82 -25.17 12.86
CA SER A 166 15.90 -24.76 14.25
C SER A 166 15.98 -25.98 15.19
N LYS A 167 15.24 -27.05 14.92
CA LYS A 167 15.33 -28.30 15.69
C LYS A 167 16.73 -28.86 15.64
N SER A 168 17.36 -28.98 14.50
CA SER A 168 18.76 -29.44 14.35
C SER A 168 19.75 -28.57 15.13
N ARG A 169 19.50 -27.24 15.21
CA ARG A 169 20.32 -26.34 16.04
C ARG A 169 20.04 -26.47 17.54
N ILE A 170 18.84 -26.92 17.93
CA ILE A 170 18.48 -27.15 19.33
C ILE A 170 19.16 -28.36 19.88
N GLU A 171 19.36 -29.38 19.05
CA GLU A 171 20.06 -30.63 19.40
C GLU A 171 21.58 -30.48 19.37
N SER A 172 22.12 -29.39 18.87
CA SER A 172 23.55 -29.09 18.87
C SER A 172 24.02 -28.69 20.29
N PRO A 173 25.20 -29.19 20.75
CA PRO A 173 25.77 -28.82 22.04
C PRO A 173 26.30 -27.38 22.12
N ALA A 174 26.11 -26.57 21.10
CA ALA A 174 26.56 -25.18 21.04
C ALA A 174 25.76 -24.26 21.99
N PHE A 175 26.45 -23.35 22.67
CA PHE A 175 25.81 -22.30 23.46
C PHE A 175 24.99 -21.39 22.60
N ARG A 176 23.77 -21.06 23.06
CA ARG A 176 22.87 -20.14 22.41
C ARG A 176 22.82 -18.83 23.18
N VAL A 177 23.10 -17.73 22.47
CA VAL A 177 23.04 -16.37 23.03
C VAL A 177 21.96 -15.60 22.28
N ALA A 178 21.03 -14.98 23.01
CA ALA A 178 20.01 -14.10 22.48
C ALA A 178 20.41 -12.65 22.75
N LEU A 179 20.49 -11.82 21.69
CA LEU A 179 20.69 -10.38 21.80
C LEU A 179 19.33 -9.69 21.87
N ALA A 180 19.02 -9.09 23.03
CA ALA A 180 17.82 -8.28 23.22
C ALA A 180 18.17 -6.80 23.34
N GLY A 181 17.34 -5.92 22.80
CA GLY A 181 17.55 -4.47 22.87
C GLY A 181 16.56 -3.71 21.97
N TYR A 182 16.48 -2.39 22.15
CA TYR A 182 15.63 -1.52 21.36
C TYR A 182 16.00 -1.52 19.87
N THR A 183 15.08 -1.13 19.01
CA THR A 183 15.36 -0.89 17.59
C THR A 183 16.50 0.12 17.44
N ASN A 184 17.36 -0.08 16.44
CA ASN A 184 18.58 0.73 16.20
C ASN A 184 19.66 0.69 17.29
N ALA A 185 19.61 -0.25 18.22
CA ALA A 185 20.65 -0.47 19.22
C ALA A 185 21.88 -1.27 18.69
N GLY A 186 22.05 -1.38 17.38
CA GLY A 186 23.20 -2.04 16.75
C GLY A 186 23.23 -3.58 16.85
N LYS A 187 22.13 -4.24 17.24
CA LYS A 187 22.09 -5.71 17.38
C LYS A 187 22.48 -6.47 16.11
N SER A 188 22.17 -5.91 14.95
CA SER A 188 22.45 -6.52 13.65
C SER A 188 23.85 -6.23 13.12
N THR A 189 24.62 -5.43 13.84
CA THR A 189 26.01 -5.06 13.49
C THR A 189 27.03 -6.01 14.17
N LEU A 190 26.59 -6.74 15.19
CA LEU A 190 27.32 -7.81 15.87
C LEU A 190 27.07 -9.15 15.17
#